data_7ae78cc46a015b1382c8f645fdfca585
#
_entry.id   7ae78cc46a015b1382c8f645fdfca585
#
_cell.length_a   1.000
_cell.length_b   1.000
_cell.length_c   1.000
_cell.angle_alpha   90.00
_cell.angle_beta   90.00
_cell.angle_gamma   90.00
#
_symmetry.space_group_name_H-M   'P 1'
#
loop_
_entity.id
_entity.type
_entity.pdbx_description
1 polymer ?
#
loop_
_entity_poly.entity_id
_entity_poly.type
_entity_poly.pdbx_seq_one_letter_code
_entity_poly.pdbx_strand_id
1 'polypeptide(L)'
;MEELTKLLKSQEEALLTAEVRTSLDRLSELLDDDFFEFGSSGTVIHKEDVFAENQKTVPQWKLSHFQVRMLAVDTALATYFIINKNSGRRTLRSSIWPNKQGKWKIVFHQGKVTKCN
;
A
#
# COMPACT_ATOMS: atom_id res chain seq x y z
N MET A 1 2.95 17.10 9.96
CA MET A 1 3.52 16.15 8.98
C MET A 1 3.94 14.84 9.62
N GLU A 2 4.56 14.91 10.78
CA GLU A 2 4.98 13.69 11.48
C GLU A 2 3.83 12.78 11.86
N GLU A 3 2.71 13.35 12.30
CA GLU A 3 1.53 12.57 12.65
C GLU A 3 0.92 11.91 11.41
N LEU A 4 0.89 12.62 10.29
CA LEU A 4 0.39 12.06 9.04
C LEU A 4 1.29 10.93 8.57
N THR A 5 2.60 11.10 8.69
CA THR A 5 3.55 10.06 8.31
C THR A 5 3.30 8.78 9.11
N LYS A 6 3.10 8.92 10.42
CA LYS A 6 2.80 7.76 11.28
C LYS A 6 1.48 7.10 10.91
N LEU A 7 0.46 7.91 10.64
CA LEU A 7 -0.85 7.38 10.24
C LEU A 7 -0.74 6.58 8.95
N LEU A 8 -0.14 7.17 7.91
CA LEU A 8 -0.05 6.51 6.62
C LEU A 8 0.84 5.28 6.69
N LYS A 9 1.92 5.33 7.49
CA LYS A 9 2.76 4.14 7.68
C LYS A 9 1.95 3.01 8.31
N SER A 10 1.15 3.31 9.33
CA SER A 10 0.34 2.29 9.98
C SER A 10 -0.70 1.70 9.02
N GLN A 11 -1.26 2.53 8.14
CA GLN A 11 -2.24 2.06 7.16
C GLN A 11 -1.58 1.22 6.06
N GLU A 12 -0.37 1.59 5.63
CA GLU A 12 0.37 0.76 4.68
C GLU A 12 0.73 -0.59 5.29
N GLU A 13 1.16 -0.59 6.56
CA GLU A 13 1.48 -1.84 7.25
C GLU A 13 0.23 -2.71 7.45
N ALA A 14 -0.90 -2.09 7.74
CA ALA A 14 -2.16 -2.81 7.89
C ALA A 14 -2.53 -3.55 6.60
N LEU A 15 -2.32 -2.91 5.46
CA LEU A 15 -2.61 -3.53 4.16
C LEU A 15 -1.71 -4.73 3.85
N LEU A 16 -0.63 -4.92 4.60
CA LEU A 16 0.26 -6.07 4.44
C LEU A 16 -0.11 -7.23 5.36
N THR A 17 -1.06 -7.04 6.27
CA THR A 17 -1.44 -8.10 7.21
C THR A 17 -2.54 -8.99 6.62
N ALA A 18 -2.50 -10.27 7.00
CA ALA A 18 -3.55 -11.20 6.57
C ALA A 18 -4.92 -10.79 7.12
N GLU A 19 -4.95 -10.24 8.34
CA GLU A 19 -6.19 -9.81 8.98
C GLU A 19 -6.95 -8.80 8.11
N VAL A 20 -6.25 -7.80 7.58
CA VAL A 20 -6.87 -6.78 6.74
C VAL A 20 -7.12 -7.31 5.33
N ARG A 21 -6.15 -8.03 4.77
CA ARG A 21 -6.22 -8.49 3.38
C ARG A 21 -7.33 -9.48 3.11
N THR A 22 -7.79 -10.18 4.14
CA THR A 22 -8.88 -11.16 4.01
C THR A 22 -10.21 -10.62 4.52
N SER A 23 -10.31 -9.33 4.82
CA SER A 23 -11.54 -8.71 5.30
C SER A 23 -12.02 -7.64 4.33
N LEU A 24 -13.19 -7.85 3.73
CA LEU A 24 -13.78 -6.85 2.82
C LEU A 24 -14.03 -5.53 3.55
N ASP A 25 -14.52 -5.58 4.79
CA ASP A 25 -14.81 -4.37 5.54
C ASP A 25 -13.56 -3.56 5.84
N ARG A 26 -12.49 -4.22 6.28
CA ARG A 26 -11.23 -3.56 6.59
C ARG A 26 -10.59 -2.98 5.34
N LEU A 27 -10.61 -3.72 4.24
CA LEU A 27 -10.10 -3.23 2.97
C LEU A 27 -10.88 -2.00 2.49
N SER A 28 -12.20 -2.03 2.62
CA SER A 28 -13.04 -0.91 2.18
C SER A 28 -12.79 0.36 2.98
N GLU A 29 -12.33 0.25 4.21
CA GLU A 29 -11.97 1.42 5.01
C GLU A 29 -10.68 2.08 4.53
N LEU A 30 -9.79 1.32 3.90
CA LEU A 30 -8.48 1.80 3.48
C LEU A 30 -8.39 2.09 1.98
N LEU A 31 -9.18 1.40 1.16
CA LEU A 31 -9.14 1.57 -0.30
C LEU A 31 -10.19 2.57 -0.76
N ASP A 32 -9.75 3.54 -1.56
CA ASP A 32 -10.66 4.45 -2.25
C ASP A 32 -11.49 3.65 -3.26
N ASP A 33 -12.72 4.12 -3.57
CA ASP A 33 -13.56 3.42 -4.55
C ASP A 33 -12.92 3.34 -5.93
N ASP A 34 -12.06 4.30 -6.26
CA ASP A 34 -11.37 4.34 -7.54
C ASP A 34 -9.99 3.70 -7.48
N PHE A 35 -9.70 2.95 -6.42
CA PHE A 35 -8.39 2.33 -6.25
C PHE A 35 -7.99 1.45 -7.42
N PHE A 36 -6.73 1.60 -7.85
CA PHE A 36 -6.11 0.66 -8.77
C PHE A 36 -4.62 0.54 -8.46
N GLU A 37 -4.03 -0.53 -8.92
CA GLU A 37 -2.65 -0.87 -8.59
C GLU A 37 -1.96 -1.46 -9.81
N PHE A 38 -0.68 -1.09 -10.00
CA PHE A 38 0.18 -1.76 -10.98
C PHE A 38 1.04 -2.75 -10.22
N GLY A 39 0.79 -4.03 -10.42
CA GLY A 39 1.61 -5.08 -9.81
C GLY A 39 2.99 -5.14 -10.43
N SER A 40 3.94 -5.74 -9.72
CA SER A 40 5.33 -5.84 -10.20
C SER A 40 5.46 -6.61 -11.51
N SER A 41 4.47 -7.43 -11.85
CA SER A 41 4.44 -8.21 -13.09
C SER A 41 3.78 -7.45 -14.24
N GLY A 42 3.33 -6.21 -14.02
CA GLY A 42 2.65 -5.42 -15.03
C GLY A 42 1.14 -5.59 -15.06
N THR A 43 0.58 -6.35 -14.12
CA THR A 43 -0.87 -6.55 -14.03
C THR A 43 -1.53 -5.32 -13.42
N VAL A 44 -2.68 -4.91 -13.97
CA VAL A 44 -3.49 -3.83 -13.39
C VAL A 44 -4.58 -4.46 -12.55
N ILE A 45 -4.65 -4.05 -11.27
CA ILE A 45 -5.59 -4.59 -10.30
C ILE A 45 -6.49 -3.45 -9.82
N HIS A 46 -7.80 -3.63 -9.89
CA HIS A 46 -8.77 -2.65 -9.42
C HIS A 46 -9.28 -3.02 -8.04
N LYS A 47 -10.01 -2.10 -7.38
CA LYS A 47 -10.50 -2.32 -6.02
C LYS A 47 -11.26 -3.64 -5.89
N GLU A 48 -12.14 -3.93 -6.84
CA GLU A 48 -12.96 -5.14 -6.81
C GLU A 48 -12.14 -6.44 -6.92
N ASP A 49 -10.90 -6.34 -7.40
CA ASP A 49 -10.03 -7.51 -7.57
C ASP A 49 -9.14 -7.77 -6.35
N VAL A 50 -8.97 -6.75 -5.49
CA VAL A 50 -7.99 -6.82 -4.39
C VAL A 50 -8.29 -7.94 -3.41
N PHE A 51 -9.56 -8.11 -3.03
CA PHE A 51 -9.93 -9.15 -2.08
C PHE A 51 -9.58 -10.53 -2.60
N ALA A 52 -9.90 -10.81 -3.87
CA ALA A 52 -9.60 -12.10 -4.47
C ALA A 52 -8.08 -12.33 -4.55
N GLU A 53 -7.32 -11.30 -4.93
CA GLU A 53 -5.86 -11.41 -5.00
C GLU A 53 -5.25 -11.65 -3.62
N ASN A 54 -5.85 -11.10 -2.58
CA ASN A 54 -5.33 -11.19 -1.22
C ASN A 54 -5.68 -12.50 -0.52
N GLN A 55 -6.41 -13.41 -1.17
CA GLN A 55 -6.69 -14.72 -0.60
C GLN A 55 -5.47 -15.66 -0.68
N LYS A 56 -4.43 -15.26 -1.39
CA LYS A 56 -3.21 -16.05 -1.51
C LYS A 56 -2.38 -15.95 -0.24
N THR A 57 -1.46 -16.90 -0.05
CA THR A 57 -0.57 -16.89 1.10
C THR A 57 0.13 -15.53 1.25
N VAL A 58 0.12 -15.00 2.45
CA VAL A 58 0.74 -13.71 2.74
C VAL A 58 2.17 -13.94 3.21
N PRO A 59 3.18 -13.45 2.46
CA PRO A 59 4.57 -13.55 2.91
C PRO A 59 4.82 -12.65 4.11
N GLN A 60 5.92 -12.87 4.81
CA GLN A 60 6.33 -11.98 5.86
C GLN A 60 7.08 -10.79 5.26
N TRP A 61 6.63 -9.60 5.60
CA TRP A 61 7.14 -8.35 5.05
C TRP A 61 7.87 -7.53 6.11
N LYS A 62 8.88 -6.80 5.66
CA LYS A 62 9.50 -5.76 6.48
C LYS A 62 9.51 -4.45 5.68
N LEU A 63 8.92 -3.42 6.24
CA LEU A 63 8.84 -2.10 5.62
C LEU A 63 10.00 -1.23 6.13
N SER A 64 10.64 -0.48 5.23
CA SER A 64 11.73 0.42 5.60
C SER A 64 11.74 1.66 4.74
N HIS A 65 12.43 2.71 5.21
CA HIS A 65 12.61 3.98 4.49
C HIS A 65 11.29 4.64 4.12
N PHE A 66 10.34 4.62 5.05
CA PHE A 66 9.03 5.21 4.79
C PHE A 66 9.11 6.73 4.76
N GLN A 67 8.64 7.33 3.69
CA GLN A 67 8.61 8.78 3.51
C GLN A 67 7.26 9.22 2.96
N VAL A 68 6.82 10.40 3.40
CA VAL A 68 5.59 11.00 2.91
C VAL A 68 5.91 12.36 2.32
N ARG A 69 5.38 12.62 1.14
CA ARG A 69 5.51 13.91 0.47
C ARG A 69 4.12 14.39 0.08
N MET A 70 3.79 15.63 0.42
CA MET A 70 2.50 16.19 0.02
C MET A 70 2.53 16.58 -1.45
N LEU A 71 1.56 16.09 -2.21
CA LEU A 71 1.38 16.47 -3.61
C LEU A 71 0.41 17.64 -3.73
N ALA A 72 -0.51 17.75 -2.78
CA ALA A 72 -1.48 18.83 -2.67
C ALA A 72 -1.87 18.90 -1.21
N VAL A 73 -2.71 19.87 -0.86
CA VAL A 73 -3.14 20.07 0.53
C VAL A 73 -3.88 18.82 1.07
N ASP A 74 -4.51 18.06 0.19
CA ASP A 74 -5.32 16.90 0.55
C ASP A 74 -4.87 15.61 -0.12
N THR A 75 -3.62 15.54 -0.58
CA THR A 75 -3.12 14.35 -1.27
C THR A 75 -1.66 14.12 -0.93
N ALA A 76 -1.35 12.92 -0.46
CA ALA A 76 0.00 12.55 -0.06
C ALA A 76 0.55 11.42 -0.92
N LEU A 77 1.86 11.46 -1.15
CA LEU A 77 2.60 10.37 -1.78
C LEU A 77 3.43 9.68 -0.71
N ALA A 78 3.26 8.37 -0.57
CA ALA A 78 4.08 7.57 0.34
C ALA A 78 5.02 6.70 -0.48
N THR A 79 6.31 6.67 -0.10
CA THR A 79 7.29 5.81 -0.74
C THR A 79 8.06 5.04 0.31
N TYR A 80 8.41 3.79 0.00
CA TYR A 80 9.10 2.92 0.96
C TYR A 80 9.64 1.68 0.26
N PHE A 81 10.46 0.93 1.00
CA PHE A 81 10.91 -0.40 0.56
C PHE A 81 10.18 -1.46 1.36
N ILE A 82 9.90 -2.58 0.71
CA ILE A 82 9.41 -3.79 1.36
C ILE A 82 10.41 -4.90 1.08
N ILE A 83 10.79 -5.61 2.14
CA ILE A 83 11.62 -6.80 2.01
C ILE A 83 10.75 -8.00 2.31
N ASN A 84 10.72 -8.95 1.38
CA ASN A 84 10.09 -10.25 1.62
C ASN A 84 11.08 -11.09 2.42
N LYS A 85 10.75 -11.36 3.68
CA LYS A 85 11.68 -12.07 4.57
C LYS A 85 11.96 -13.50 4.13
N ASN A 86 11.04 -14.09 3.38
CA ASN A 86 11.20 -15.47 2.92
C ASN A 86 12.19 -15.59 1.75
N SER A 87 12.13 -14.64 0.81
CA SER A 87 12.95 -14.69 -0.40
C SER A 87 14.12 -13.71 -0.36
N GLY A 88 14.11 -12.73 0.54
CA GLY A 88 15.09 -11.67 0.57
C GLY A 88 14.89 -10.62 -0.50
N ARG A 89 13.86 -10.77 -1.33
CA ARG A 89 13.61 -9.84 -2.44
C ARG A 89 13.09 -8.51 -1.92
N ARG A 90 13.64 -7.44 -2.48
CA ARG A 90 13.20 -6.07 -2.13
C ARG A 90 12.37 -5.49 -3.25
N THR A 91 11.33 -4.75 -2.86
CA THR A 91 10.53 -3.97 -3.81
C THR A 91 10.48 -2.53 -3.34
N LEU A 92 10.54 -1.62 -4.31
CA LEU A 92 10.33 -0.20 -4.08
C LEU A 92 8.87 0.09 -4.35
N ARG A 93 8.20 0.73 -3.39
CA ARG A 93 6.75 0.93 -3.47
C ARG A 93 6.37 2.39 -3.35
N SER A 94 5.29 2.76 -4.02
CA SER A 94 4.73 4.09 -3.94
C SER A 94 3.21 4.00 -3.92
N SER A 95 2.59 4.90 -3.13
CA SER A 95 1.15 4.95 -2.98
C SER A 95 0.69 6.39 -2.95
N ILE A 96 -0.51 6.62 -3.47
CA ILE A 96 -1.14 7.95 -3.42
C ILE A 96 -2.34 7.86 -2.49
N TRP A 97 -2.35 8.74 -1.48
CA TRP A 97 -3.35 8.77 -0.43
C TRP A 97 -4.08 10.12 -0.45
N PRO A 98 -5.27 10.21 -1.07
CA PRO A 98 -6.10 11.40 -0.93
C PRO A 98 -6.84 11.41 0.40
N ASN A 99 -7.10 12.61 0.91
CA ASN A 99 -7.96 12.83 2.06
C ASN A 99 -9.32 13.28 1.56
N LYS A 100 -10.34 12.46 1.76
CA LYS A 100 -11.70 12.80 1.39
C LYS A 100 -12.56 12.79 2.64
N GLN A 101 -13.08 13.96 3.01
CA GLN A 101 -13.96 14.10 4.16
C GLN A 101 -13.30 13.61 5.45
N GLY A 102 -12.02 13.92 5.62
CA GLY A 102 -11.27 13.56 6.81
C GLY A 102 -10.69 12.17 6.84
N LYS A 103 -10.90 11.38 5.77
CA LYS A 103 -10.39 10.01 5.71
C LYS A 103 -9.35 9.87 4.62
N TRP A 104 -8.19 9.35 5.00
CA TRP A 104 -7.11 9.05 4.06
C TRP A 104 -7.30 7.63 3.53
N LYS A 105 -7.62 7.52 2.24
CA LYS A 105 -7.80 6.23 1.58
C LYS A 105 -6.88 6.15 0.37
N ILE A 106 -6.28 4.99 0.16
CA ILE A 106 -5.33 4.82 -0.94
C ILE A 106 -6.08 4.72 -2.27
N VAL A 107 -5.62 5.48 -3.27
CA VAL A 107 -6.24 5.46 -4.60
C VAL A 107 -5.33 4.80 -5.62
N PHE A 108 -4.03 4.74 -5.38
CA PHE A 108 -3.08 4.14 -6.30
C PHE A 108 -1.91 3.53 -5.55
N HIS A 109 -1.43 2.39 -6.05
CA HIS A 109 -0.24 1.73 -5.52
C HIS A 109 0.57 1.12 -6.65
N GLN A 110 1.88 1.15 -6.52
CA GLN A 110 2.78 0.51 -7.47
C GLN A 110 3.99 -0.06 -6.74
N GLY A 111 4.35 -1.29 -7.10
CA GLY A 111 5.57 -1.91 -6.59
C GLY A 111 6.48 -2.30 -7.73
N LYS A 112 7.78 -2.15 -7.51
CA LYS A 112 8.78 -2.52 -8.51
C LYS A 112 9.93 -3.25 -7.83
N VAL A 113 10.32 -4.40 -8.38
CA VAL A 113 11.46 -5.16 -7.87
C VAL A 113 12.73 -4.36 -8.12
N THR A 114 13.56 -4.22 -7.08
CA THR A 114 14.82 -3.49 -7.20
C THR A 114 15.88 -4.38 -7.82
N LYS A 115 16.80 -3.79 -8.57
CA LYS A 115 17.91 -4.51 -9.18
C LYS A 115 19.01 -4.80 -8.18
N CYS A 116 19.21 -3.89 -7.22
CA CYS A 116 20.25 -4.03 -6.22
C CYS A 116 19.66 -4.59 -4.96
N ASN A 117 20.28 -5.60 -4.44
CA ASN A 117 19.82 -6.27 -3.22
C ASN A 117 20.58 -5.79 -2.01
#